data_d76f025cf0a92ff054a92c82c085206c
#
_entry.id   d76f025cf0a92ff054a92c82c085206c
#
_cell.length_a   1.000
_cell.length_b   1.000
_cell.length_c   1.000
_cell.angle_alpha   90.00
_cell.angle_beta   90.00
_cell.angle_gamma   90.00
#
_symmetry.space_group_name_H-M   'P 1'
#
loop_
_entity.id
_entity.type
_entity.pdbx_description
1 polymer ?
#
loop_
_entity_poly.entity_id
_entity_poly.type
_entity_poly.pdbx_seq_one_letter_code
_entity_poly.pdbx_strand_id
1 'polypeptide(L)'
;YWLSETPGEVSRGWDAKNRRITVWVCLRDKVFGGKFYYFNTHLDHKGHEARRRGALLNVEMMRKIAGKRTPVFISGDMNAEIGQKTGEYLKAYTAWLESAHDAAPESDDRPSFNGFGKSRARTLDYIYFRRARALRYETLDSEAYGVRYVSDHYPIVCTFVF
;
A
#
# COMPACT_ATOMS: atom_id res chain seq x y z
N TYR A 1 -2.77 -10.61 -9.63
CA TYR A 1 -1.53 -11.05 -10.28
C TYR A 1 -0.44 -11.36 -9.27
N TRP A 2 0.47 -12.23 -9.65
CA TRP A 2 1.58 -12.62 -8.79
C TRP A 2 2.73 -11.61 -8.92
N LEU A 3 3.41 -11.34 -7.80
CA LEU A 3 4.59 -10.48 -7.79
C LEU A 3 5.82 -11.34 -8.13
N SER A 4 5.99 -11.56 -9.43
CA SER A 4 7.05 -12.41 -9.99
C SER A 4 7.35 -12.04 -11.44
N GLU A 5 8.28 -12.75 -12.05
CA GLU A 5 8.59 -12.69 -13.48
C GLU A 5 7.45 -13.22 -14.37
N THR A 6 6.55 -14.02 -13.78
CA THR A 6 5.37 -14.59 -14.45
C THR A 6 4.08 -14.20 -13.73
N PRO A 7 3.61 -12.93 -13.84
CA PRO A 7 2.49 -12.43 -13.04
C PRO A 7 1.15 -13.13 -13.29
N GLY A 8 0.99 -13.80 -14.43
CA GLY A 8 -0.22 -14.53 -14.80
C GLY A 8 -0.32 -15.92 -14.18
N GLU A 9 0.73 -16.43 -13.57
CA GLU A 9 0.79 -17.80 -13.06
C GLU A 9 1.17 -17.82 -11.57
N VAL A 10 0.73 -18.87 -10.87
CA VAL A 10 1.10 -19.08 -9.46
C VAL A 10 2.60 -19.23 -9.34
N SER A 11 3.29 -18.20 -8.88
CA SER A 11 4.76 -18.17 -8.86
C SER A 11 5.30 -17.40 -7.66
N ARG A 12 6.60 -17.59 -7.43
CA ARG A 12 7.39 -16.85 -6.45
C ARG A 12 8.50 -16.12 -7.20
N GLY A 13 8.48 -14.78 -7.14
CA GLY A 13 9.38 -13.96 -7.93
C GLY A 13 10.73 -13.69 -7.27
N TRP A 14 11.76 -13.57 -8.07
CA TRP A 14 13.11 -13.10 -7.71
C TRP A 14 13.66 -13.82 -6.46
N ASP A 15 14.11 -13.06 -5.47
CA ASP A 15 14.63 -13.54 -4.18
C ASP A 15 13.56 -13.62 -3.07
N ALA A 16 12.27 -13.58 -3.42
CA ALA A 16 11.18 -13.61 -2.44
C ALA A 16 11.22 -14.88 -1.58
N LYS A 17 10.96 -14.74 -0.27
CA LYS A 17 10.75 -15.88 0.61
C LYS A 17 9.40 -16.53 0.38
N ASN A 18 8.36 -15.70 0.20
CA ASN A 18 6.98 -16.14 0.05
C ASN A 18 6.46 -15.80 -1.35
N ARG A 19 5.46 -16.54 -1.82
CA ARG A 19 4.64 -16.12 -2.94
C ARG A 19 3.84 -14.89 -2.51
N ARG A 20 3.89 -13.84 -3.31
CA ARG A 20 3.18 -12.58 -3.05
C ARG A 20 2.30 -12.23 -4.24
N ILE A 21 1.15 -11.64 -3.94
CA ILE A 21 0.18 -11.21 -4.94
C ILE A 21 -0.22 -9.76 -4.71
N THR A 22 -0.71 -9.14 -5.77
CA THR A 22 -1.53 -7.93 -5.69
C THR A 22 -2.92 -8.26 -6.22
N VAL A 23 -3.93 -7.98 -5.43
CA VAL A 23 -5.33 -8.06 -5.84
C VAL A 23 -5.82 -6.68 -6.26
N TRP A 24 -6.81 -6.62 -7.14
CA TRP A 24 -7.40 -5.35 -7.55
C TRP A 24 -8.87 -5.50 -7.90
N VAL A 25 -9.59 -4.41 -7.78
CA VAL A 25 -11.00 -4.31 -8.16
C VAL A 25 -11.25 -2.99 -8.89
N CYS A 26 -12.19 -3.02 -9.82
CA CYS A 26 -12.78 -1.82 -10.40
C CYS A 26 -14.11 -1.58 -9.71
N LEU A 27 -14.23 -0.46 -9.05
CA LEU A 27 -15.42 -0.05 -8.30
C LEU A 27 -16.11 1.13 -9.00
N ARG A 28 -17.40 1.28 -8.71
CA ARG A 28 -18.19 2.42 -9.16
C ARG A 28 -18.80 3.11 -7.95
N ASP A 29 -18.59 4.41 -7.86
CA ASP A 29 -19.31 5.23 -6.89
C ASP A 29 -20.82 5.18 -7.16
N LYS A 30 -21.61 4.93 -6.12
CA LYS A 30 -23.06 4.75 -6.25
C LYS A 30 -23.82 6.09 -6.38
N VAL A 31 -23.22 7.18 -5.95
CA VAL A 31 -23.84 8.50 -5.95
C VAL A 31 -23.54 9.23 -7.25
N PHE A 32 -22.25 9.31 -7.61
CA PHE A 32 -21.80 10.09 -8.78
C PHE A 32 -21.50 9.23 -10.00
N GLY A 33 -21.51 7.89 -9.86
CA GLY A 33 -21.31 6.96 -10.97
C GLY A 33 -19.87 6.85 -11.49
N GLY A 34 -18.94 7.55 -10.87
CA GLY A 34 -17.52 7.53 -11.23
C GLY A 34 -16.89 6.16 -10.98
N LYS A 35 -16.03 5.71 -11.91
CA LYS A 35 -15.23 4.49 -11.72
C LYS A 35 -13.91 4.83 -11.06
N PHE A 36 -13.43 3.91 -10.21
CA PHE A 36 -12.09 3.96 -9.65
C PHE A 36 -11.53 2.54 -9.48
N TYR A 37 -10.20 2.44 -9.40
CA TYR A 37 -9.52 1.17 -9.17
C TYR A 37 -8.85 1.17 -7.81
N TYR A 38 -8.99 0.05 -7.11
CA TYR A 38 -8.33 -0.16 -5.84
C TYR A 38 -7.47 -1.43 -5.91
N PHE A 39 -6.21 -1.28 -5.52
CA PHE A 39 -5.21 -2.34 -5.46
C PHE A 39 -4.83 -2.58 -4.00
N ASN A 40 -4.56 -3.83 -3.64
CA ASN A 40 -4.00 -4.18 -2.35
C ASN A 40 -2.85 -5.15 -2.54
N THR A 41 -1.75 -4.92 -1.84
CA THR A 41 -0.51 -5.66 -2.00
C THR A 41 0.13 -5.96 -0.65
N HIS A 42 0.94 -7.02 -0.60
CA HIS A 42 1.82 -7.29 0.53
C HIS A 42 3.18 -7.71 -0.04
N LEU A 43 4.16 -6.82 -0.02
CA LEU A 43 5.49 -7.07 -0.55
C LEU A 43 6.26 -8.08 0.32
N ASP A 44 7.29 -8.71 -0.24
CA ASP A 44 8.06 -9.73 0.50
C ASP A 44 8.90 -9.11 1.63
N HIS A 45 8.91 -9.77 2.79
CA HIS A 45 9.60 -9.27 3.98
C HIS A 45 11.11 -9.58 4.01
N LYS A 46 11.62 -10.46 3.15
CA LYS A 46 13.04 -10.85 3.09
C LYS A 46 13.71 -10.41 1.80
N GLY A 47 13.12 -10.74 0.65
CA GLY A 47 13.69 -10.49 -0.66
C GLY A 47 13.79 -8.99 -0.97
N HIS A 48 15.00 -8.46 -1.10
CA HIS A 48 15.22 -7.06 -1.45
C HIS A 48 14.84 -6.78 -2.90
N GLU A 49 15.26 -7.66 -3.79
CA GLU A 49 14.93 -7.53 -5.21
C GLU A 49 13.44 -7.78 -5.46
N ALA A 50 12.84 -8.72 -4.75
CA ALA A 50 11.40 -8.98 -4.80
C ALA A 50 10.58 -7.75 -4.37
N ARG A 51 10.97 -7.02 -3.32
CA ARG A 51 10.31 -5.75 -2.95
C ARG A 51 10.47 -4.69 -4.04
N ARG A 52 11.70 -4.48 -4.49
CA ARG A 52 12.01 -3.47 -5.51
C ARG A 52 11.23 -3.72 -6.80
N ARG A 53 11.32 -4.93 -7.34
CA ARG A 53 10.65 -5.30 -8.60
C ARG A 53 9.15 -5.44 -8.41
N GLY A 54 8.68 -5.92 -7.26
CA GLY A 54 7.25 -5.98 -6.94
C GLY A 54 6.61 -4.59 -6.91
N ALA A 55 7.29 -3.59 -6.35
CA ALA A 55 6.81 -2.20 -6.37
C ALA A 55 6.73 -1.64 -7.81
N LEU A 56 7.76 -1.87 -8.63
CA LEU A 56 7.77 -1.47 -10.05
C LEU A 56 6.66 -2.17 -10.85
N LEU A 57 6.50 -3.48 -10.66
CA LEU A 57 5.44 -4.26 -11.31
C LEU A 57 4.05 -3.75 -10.92
N ASN A 58 3.84 -3.39 -9.65
CA ASN A 58 2.57 -2.80 -9.21
C ASN A 58 2.26 -1.51 -9.99
N VAL A 59 3.22 -0.61 -10.14
CA VAL A 59 3.03 0.64 -10.89
C VAL A 59 2.75 0.35 -12.37
N GLU A 60 3.48 -0.57 -12.98
CA GLU A 60 3.25 -1.00 -14.37
C GLU A 60 1.82 -1.54 -14.56
N MET A 61 1.41 -2.47 -13.70
CA MET A 61 0.07 -3.09 -13.77
C MET A 61 -1.04 -2.08 -13.50
N MET A 62 -0.87 -1.16 -12.54
CA MET A 62 -1.83 -0.08 -12.32
C MET A 62 -1.99 0.81 -13.56
N ARG A 63 -0.89 1.19 -14.21
CA ARG A 63 -0.92 1.97 -15.46
C ARG A 63 -1.64 1.23 -16.59
N LYS A 64 -1.40 -0.07 -16.71
CA LYS A 64 -2.01 -0.93 -17.72
C LYS A 64 -3.50 -1.12 -17.48
N ILE A 65 -3.91 -1.37 -16.22
CA ILE A 65 -5.28 -1.73 -15.85
C ILE A 65 -6.17 -0.50 -15.71
N ALA A 66 -5.75 0.51 -14.94
CA ALA A 66 -6.53 1.69 -14.66
C ALA A 66 -6.37 2.81 -15.70
N GLY A 67 -5.27 2.78 -16.45
CA GLY A 67 -4.94 3.83 -17.40
C GLY A 67 -4.56 5.15 -16.72
N LYS A 68 -4.55 6.24 -17.50
CA LYS A 68 -4.06 7.54 -17.01
C LYS A 68 -5.14 8.46 -16.45
N ARG A 69 -6.42 8.19 -16.71
CA ARG A 69 -7.52 9.14 -16.45
C ARG A 69 -8.46 8.74 -15.30
N THR A 70 -8.41 7.50 -14.86
CA THR A 70 -9.27 6.98 -13.77
C THR A 70 -8.56 7.15 -12.43
N PRO A 71 -9.29 7.52 -11.36
CA PRO A 71 -8.75 7.47 -10.01
C PRO A 71 -8.25 6.07 -9.66
N VAL A 72 -7.07 6.01 -9.05
CA VAL A 72 -6.44 4.75 -8.65
C VAL A 72 -5.84 4.88 -7.26
N PHE A 73 -5.99 3.81 -6.49
CA PHE A 73 -5.50 3.68 -5.13
C PHE A 73 -4.75 2.36 -5.00
N ILE A 74 -3.69 2.35 -4.20
CA ILE A 74 -3.03 1.13 -3.75
C ILE A 74 -2.70 1.24 -2.27
N SER A 75 -2.98 0.19 -1.51
CA SER A 75 -2.60 0.08 -0.12
C SER A 75 -1.96 -1.27 0.19
N GLY A 76 -1.34 -1.37 1.35
CA GLY A 76 -0.85 -2.63 1.91
C GLY A 76 0.44 -2.51 2.67
N ASP A 77 0.88 -3.65 3.20
CA ASP A 77 2.18 -3.79 3.83
C ASP A 77 3.28 -3.84 2.76
N MET A 78 4.06 -2.78 2.68
CA MET A 78 5.16 -2.67 1.71
C MET A 78 6.46 -3.29 2.24
N ASN A 79 6.50 -3.72 3.51
CA ASN A 79 7.71 -4.23 4.17
C ASN A 79 8.95 -3.35 3.95
N ALA A 80 8.73 -2.05 3.87
CA ALA A 80 9.72 -1.01 3.59
C ALA A 80 9.46 0.20 4.48
N GLU A 81 10.49 0.81 5.02
CA GLU A 81 10.41 1.96 5.94
C GLU A 81 11.06 3.17 5.29
N ILE A 82 10.33 4.28 5.15
CA ILE A 82 10.86 5.56 4.67
C ILE A 82 12.00 6.02 5.60
N GLY A 83 13.06 6.59 5.01
CA GLY A 83 14.26 6.97 5.76
C GLY A 83 15.26 5.81 5.99
N GLN A 84 14.89 4.58 5.69
CA GLN A 84 15.78 3.42 5.69
C GLN A 84 16.11 2.99 4.25
N LYS A 85 17.14 2.13 4.09
CA LYS A 85 17.53 1.59 2.77
C LYS A 85 16.36 0.95 2.03
N THR A 86 15.42 0.33 2.74
CA THR A 86 14.23 -0.28 2.17
C THR A 86 13.24 0.73 1.62
N GLY A 87 13.21 1.96 2.14
CA GLY A 87 12.35 3.05 1.66
C GLY A 87 12.60 3.45 0.21
N GLU A 88 13.80 3.17 -0.31
CA GLU A 88 14.11 3.43 -1.73
C GLU A 88 13.16 2.71 -2.69
N TYR A 89 12.61 1.56 -2.31
CA TYR A 89 11.66 0.81 -3.14
C TYR A 89 10.33 1.54 -3.31
N LEU A 90 9.94 2.34 -2.31
CA LEU A 90 8.70 3.12 -2.32
C LEU A 90 8.73 4.26 -3.34
N LYS A 91 9.93 4.69 -3.79
CA LYS A 91 10.08 5.67 -4.86
C LYS A 91 9.43 5.23 -6.17
N ALA A 92 9.26 3.93 -6.40
CA ALA A 92 8.51 3.43 -7.54
C ALA A 92 7.06 3.94 -7.53
N TYR A 93 6.42 3.98 -6.36
CA TYR A 93 5.06 4.48 -6.22
C TYR A 93 5.02 6.01 -6.36
N THR A 94 5.86 6.74 -5.64
CA THR A 94 5.86 8.21 -5.65
C THR A 94 6.30 8.82 -6.98
N ALA A 95 6.91 8.05 -7.87
CA ALA A 95 7.18 8.47 -9.24
C ALA A 95 5.91 8.64 -10.10
N TRP A 96 4.77 8.10 -9.67
CA TRP A 96 3.51 8.17 -10.42
C TRP A 96 2.28 8.47 -9.56
N LEU A 97 2.32 8.17 -8.29
CA LEU A 97 1.25 8.33 -7.30
C LEU A 97 1.68 9.35 -6.23
N GLU A 98 0.72 9.84 -5.50
CA GLU A 98 0.89 10.66 -4.31
C GLU A 98 0.79 9.77 -3.06
N SER A 99 1.55 10.08 -2.02
CA SER A 99 1.39 9.48 -0.69
C SER A 99 0.16 10.09 -0.02
N ALA A 100 -0.73 9.23 0.47
CA ALA A 100 -1.93 9.70 1.17
C ALA A 100 -1.60 10.41 2.48
N HIS A 101 -0.59 9.91 3.21
CA HIS A 101 -0.08 10.52 4.43
C HIS A 101 0.43 11.95 4.19
N ASP A 102 1.26 12.13 3.16
CA ASP A 102 1.92 13.41 2.89
C ASP A 102 0.96 14.43 2.25
N ALA A 103 -0.04 13.96 1.51
CA ALA A 103 -1.01 14.80 0.80
C ALA A 103 -2.20 15.23 1.66
N ALA A 104 -2.53 14.47 2.71
CA ALA A 104 -3.64 14.79 3.59
C ALA A 104 -3.30 16.00 4.48
N PRO A 105 -4.16 17.05 4.52
CA PRO A 105 -3.96 18.19 5.42
C PRO A 105 -4.05 17.82 6.91
N GLU A 106 -4.75 16.72 7.21
CA GLU A 106 -4.83 16.12 8.54
C GLU A 106 -4.21 14.73 8.46
N SER A 107 -3.06 14.53 9.09
CA SER A 107 -2.40 13.23 9.17
C SER A 107 -1.70 13.04 10.52
N ASP A 108 -1.58 11.78 10.94
CA ASP A 108 -0.78 11.42 12.10
C ASP A 108 0.51 10.69 11.67
N ASP A 109 1.54 10.75 12.52
CA ASP A 109 2.82 10.06 12.32
C ASP A 109 2.91 8.74 13.09
N ARG A 110 1.78 8.19 13.50
CA ARG A 110 1.74 6.95 14.27
C ARG A 110 2.23 5.78 13.42
N PRO A 111 3.14 4.95 13.93
CA PRO A 111 3.62 3.79 13.19
C PRO A 111 2.52 2.74 13.01
N SER A 112 2.45 2.15 11.82
CA SER A 112 1.47 1.09 11.52
C SER A 112 1.85 -0.28 12.06
N PHE A 113 3.14 -0.62 12.17
CA PHE A 113 3.61 -1.88 12.73
C PHE A 113 3.93 -1.72 14.22
N ASN A 114 3.27 -2.50 15.07
CA ASN A 114 3.45 -2.52 16.52
C ASN A 114 4.19 -3.76 17.05
N GLY A 115 4.23 -4.86 16.26
CA GLY A 115 4.89 -6.12 16.60
C GLY A 115 4.42 -6.73 17.91
N PHE A 116 3.14 -6.53 18.28
CA PHE A 116 2.57 -6.92 19.58
C PHE A 116 3.35 -6.36 20.79
N GLY A 117 3.99 -5.20 20.62
CA GLY A 117 4.85 -4.58 21.64
C GLY A 117 6.19 -5.28 21.88
N LYS A 118 6.55 -6.26 21.05
CA LYS A 118 7.78 -7.06 21.19
C LYS A 118 8.95 -6.56 20.35
N SER A 119 8.70 -5.60 19.47
CA SER A 119 9.70 -5.03 18.57
C SER A 119 9.51 -3.53 18.40
N ARG A 120 10.51 -2.85 17.82
CA ARG A 120 10.41 -1.43 17.50
C ARG A 120 9.23 -1.17 16.58
N ALA A 121 8.41 -0.21 16.94
CA ALA A 121 7.33 0.28 16.09
C ALA A 121 7.90 0.95 14.81
N ARG A 122 7.25 0.73 13.67
CA ARG A 122 7.67 1.18 12.34
C ARG A 122 6.47 1.47 11.47
N THR A 123 6.63 2.29 10.45
CA THR A 123 5.64 2.44 9.39
C THR A 123 6.02 1.52 8.24
N LEU A 124 5.17 0.52 7.97
CA LEU A 124 5.34 -0.47 6.91
C LEU A 124 4.16 -0.50 5.94
N ASP A 125 3.03 0.05 6.38
CA ASP A 125 1.78 0.09 5.63
C ASP A 125 1.58 1.48 5.06
N TYR A 126 1.21 1.55 3.78
CA TYR A 126 1.07 2.80 3.05
C TYR A 126 -0.18 2.79 2.18
N ILE A 127 -0.70 3.99 1.91
CA ILE A 127 -1.72 4.25 0.91
C ILE A 127 -1.14 5.25 -0.09
N TYR A 128 -1.11 4.87 -1.35
CA TYR A 128 -0.78 5.76 -2.47
C TYR A 128 -1.99 5.92 -3.38
N PHE A 129 -2.10 7.08 -4.02
CA PHE A 129 -3.25 7.37 -4.86
C PHE A 129 -2.88 8.28 -6.04
N ARG A 130 -3.81 8.40 -6.97
CA ARG A 130 -3.74 9.32 -8.09
C ARG A 130 -5.15 9.74 -8.51
N ARG A 131 -5.30 11.02 -8.92
CA ARG A 131 -6.57 11.63 -9.36
C ARG A 131 -7.68 11.57 -8.30
N ALA A 132 -7.28 11.83 -7.08
CA ALA A 132 -8.13 12.06 -5.93
C ALA A 132 -7.48 13.16 -5.07
N ARG A 133 -8.15 13.59 -4.05
CA ARG A 133 -7.62 14.47 -3.01
C ARG A 133 -7.77 13.77 -1.66
N ALA A 134 -6.67 13.58 -0.96
CA ALA A 134 -6.68 13.10 0.41
C ALA A 134 -7.16 14.23 1.34
N LEU A 135 -8.03 13.89 2.28
CA LEU A 135 -8.58 14.83 3.26
C LEU A 135 -8.03 14.59 4.66
N ARG A 136 -7.99 13.33 5.07
CA ARG A 136 -7.55 12.92 6.40
C ARG A 136 -6.91 11.55 6.31
N TYR A 137 -5.74 11.39 6.92
CA TYR A 137 -5.05 10.11 7.09
C TYR A 137 -4.86 9.83 8.57
N GLU A 138 -5.12 8.60 8.99
CA GLU A 138 -4.93 8.20 10.38
C GLU A 138 -4.55 6.72 10.51
N THR A 139 -3.75 6.43 11.53
CA THR A 139 -3.44 5.08 12.00
C THR A 139 -4.32 4.78 13.21
N LEU A 140 -5.21 3.79 13.09
CA LEU A 140 -6.21 3.50 14.12
C LEU A 140 -5.58 2.74 15.30
N ASP A 141 -5.90 3.21 16.51
CA ASP A 141 -5.46 2.58 17.75
C ASP A 141 -6.32 1.36 18.09
N SER A 142 -5.67 0.29 18.52
CA SER A 142 -6.39 -0.89 19.03
C SER A 142 -7.07 -0.68 20.37
N GLU A 143 -6.64 0.29 21.18
CA GLU A 143 -7.22 0.58 22.49
C GLU A 143 -8.69 1.00 22.38
N ALA A 144 -9.05 1.70 21.28
CA ALA A 144 -10.43 2.05 20.97
C ALA A 144 -11.37 0.84 20.83
N TYR A 145 -10.81 -0.35 20.61
CA TYR A 145 -11.56 -1.61 20.46
C TYR A 145 -11.46 -2.50 21.73
N GLY A 146 -11.00 -1.96 22.85
CA GLY A 146 -10.93 -2.65 24.14
C GLY A 146 -9.86 -3.72 24.25
N VAL A 147 -8.90 -3.74 23.33
CA VAL A 147 -7.75 -4.66 23.33
C VAL A 147 -6.48 -3.91 23.01
N ARG A 148 -5.37 -4.34 23.60
CA ARG A 148 -4.08 -3.69 23.38
C ARG A 148 -3.58 -3.87 21.94
N TYR A 149 -3.81 -5.03 21.34
CA TYR A 149 -3.41 -5.34 19.96
C TYR A 149 -4.46 -6.23 19.30
N VAL A 150 -5.08 -5.75 18.23
CA VAL A 150 -5.93 -6.55 17.34
C VAL A 150 -5.05 -7.39 16.40
N SER A 151 -3.91 -6.82 15.98
CA SER A 151 -2.93 -7.41 15.08
C SER A 151 -1.56 -6.86 15.45
N ASP A 152 -0.49 -7.42 14.91
CA ASP A 152 0.86 -6.82 14.94
C ASP A 152 1.00 -5.59 14.05
N HIS A 153 -0.05 -5.27 13.28
CA HIS A 153 -0.20 -4.00 12.57
C HIS A 153 -1.46 -3.27 13.05
N TYR A 154 -1.41 -1.95 13.04
CA TYR A 154 -2.57 -1.08 13.17
C TYR A 154 -3.18 -0.79 11.80
N PRO A 155 -4.50 -0.74 11.67
CA PRO A 155 -5.14 -0.30 10.43
C PRO A 155 -4.77 1.15 10.10
N ILE A 156 -4.53 1.41 8.82
CA ILE A 156 -4.38 2.77 8.28
C ILE A 156 -5.61 3.12 7.45
N VAL A 157 -6.08 4.35 7.56
CA VAL A 157 -7.28 4.83 6.89
C VAL A 157 -7.00 6.18 6.25
N CYS A 158 -7.55 6.41 5.06
CA CYS A 158 -7.56 7.73 4.47
C CYS A 158 -8.92 8.04 3.84
N THR A 159 -9.41 9.24 4.08
CA THR A 159 -10.60 9.79 3.44
C THR A 159 -10.21 10.54 2.18
N PHE A 160 -10.87 10.23 1.07
CA PHE A 160 -10.64 10.84 -0.24
C PHE A 160 -11.90 11.46 -0.82
N VAL A 161 -11.69 12.46 -1.70
CA VAL A 161 -12.69 12.93 -2.69
C VAL A 161 -12.08 12.82 -4.08
N PHE A 162 -12.89 12.41 -5.08
CA PHE A 162 -12.47 12.23 -6.47
C PHE A 162 -13.65 12.31 -7.45
#